data_8ba953f288a9425adc2e553e1c5e84c2
#
_entry.id   8ba953f288a9425adc2e553e1c5e84c2
#
_cell.length_a   1.000
_cell.length_b   1.000
_cell.length_c   1.000
_cell.angle_alpha   90.00
_cell.angle_beta   90.00
_cell.angle_gamma   90.00
#
_symmetry.space_group_name_H-M   'P 1'
#
loop_
_entity.id
_entity.type
_entity.pdbx_description
1 polymer ?
#
loop_
_entity_poly.entity_id
_entity_poly.type
_entity_poly.pdbx_seq_one_letter_code
_entity_poly.pdbx_strand_id
1 'polypeptide(L)'
;MVIDDKLPTRNGKLLYLKADEPNEFWTPLLEKAYAKFYGSYQALESGTAIEAAVDFTGGIPEYIDISEIGREGIDTREQEIFLNLERASQRNAFLSCSMSVGTMMLIRFHQLL
;
A
#
# COMPACT_ATOMS: atom_id res chain seq x y z
N MET A 1 -16.93 -4.64 8.94
CA MET A 1 -17.82 -4.22 7.80
C MET A 1 -18.41 -5.47 7.18
N VAL A 2 -19.69 -5.45 6.76
CA VAL A 2 -20.35 -6.59 6.11
C VAL A 2 -20.63 -6.22 4.66
N ILE A 3 -20.32 -7.12 3.74
CA ILE A 3 -20.64 -7.04 2.30
C ILE A 3 -21.34 -8.34 1.89
N ASP A 4 -22.11 -8.32 0.79
CA ASP A 4 -22.62 -9.51 0.14
C ASP A 4 -21.57 -10.08 -0.84
N ASP A 5 -21.79 -11.28 -1.34
CA ASP A 5 -20.93 -12.01 -2.27
C ASP A 5 -21.15 -11.68 -3.76
N LYS A 6 -22.06 -10.72 -4.05
CA LYS A 6 -22.35 -10.31 -5.43
C LYS A 6 -21.30 -9.32 -5.93
N LEU A 7 -20.61 -9.66 -6.99
CA LEU A 7 -19.58 -8.82 -7.62
C LEU A 7 -20.12 -8.18 -8.91
N PRO A 8 -19.76 -6.93 -9.21
CA PRO A 8 -20.14 -6.27 -10.47
C PRO A 8 -19.54 -6.99 -11.67
N THR A 9 -20.38 -7.28 -12.66
CA THR A 9 -19.97 -7.95 -13.90
C THR A 9 -20.46 -7.22 -15.13
N ARG A 10 -19.73 -7.35 -16.25
CA ARG A 10 -20.15 -6.94 -17.58
C ARG A 10 -19.85 -8.08 -18.56
N ASN A 11 -20.86 -8.52 -19.31
CA ASN A 11 -20.75 -9.63 -20.26
C ASN A 11 -20.18 -10.91 -19.64
N GLY A 12 -20.60 -11.23 -18.40
CA GLY A 12 -20.13 -12.41 -17.66
C GLY A 12 -18.70 -12.36 -17.12
N LYS A 13 -18.05 -11.20 -17.17
CA LYS A 13 -16.69 -10.98 -16.62
C LYS A 13 -16.74 -9.96 -15.49
N LEU A 14 -15.90 -10.14 -14.48
CA LEU A 14 -15.73 -9.14 -13.40
C LEU A 14 -15.33 -7.78 -14.01
N LEU A 15 -15.98 -6.73 -13.52
CA LEU A 15 -15.77 -5.37 -14.05
C LEU A 15 -14.51 -4.71 -13.48
N TYR A 16 -14.17 -5.01 -12.23
CA TYR A 16 -13.06 -4.44 -11.49
C TYR A 16 -11.97 -5.48 -11.23
N LEU A 17 -11.35 -5.48 -10.06
CA LEU A 17 -10.25 -6.36 -9.71
C LEU A 17 -10.59 -7.84 -9.93
N LYS A 18 -9.61 -8.58 -10.40
CA LYS A 18 -9.68 -10.03 -10.62
C LYS A 18 -8.55 -10.67 -9.85
N ALA A 19 -8.79 -11.84 -9.30
CA ALA A 19 -7.72 -12.69 -8.79
C ALA A 19 -6.95 -13.33 -9.95
N ASP A 20 -5.68 -13.63 -9.74
CA ASP A 20 -4.86 -14.38 -10.72
C ASP A 20 -5.37 -15.82 -10.85
N GLU A 21 -5.79 -16.41 -9.73
CA GLU A 21 -6.40 -17.73 -9.70
C GLU A 21 -7.91 -17.65 -9.98
N PRO A 22 -8.45 -18.43 -10.95
CA PRO A 22 -9.85 -18.31 -11.39
C PRO A 22 -10.89 -18.62 -10.30
N ASN A 23 -10.51 -19.38 -9.28
CA ASN A 23 -11.41 -19.83 -8.21
C ASN A 23 -11.25 -19.02 -6.91
N GLU A 24 -10.45 -17.98 -6.92
CA GLU A 24 -10.26 -17.09 -5.77
C GLU A 24 -11.07 -15.82 -5.93
N PHE A 25 -11.86 -15.49 -4.91
CA PHE A 25 -12.72 -14.31 -4.89
C PHE A 25 -12.40 -13.33 -3.75
N TRP A 26 -11.39 -13.61 -2.93
CA TRP A 26 -11.06 -12.77 -1.79
C TRP A 26 -10.60 -11.37 -2.21
N THR A 27 -9.80 -11.25 -3.28
CA THR A 27 -9.30 -9.96 -3.78
C THR A 27 -10.42 -9.06 -4.28
N PRO A 28 -11.35 -9.49 -5.18
CA PRO A 28 -12.47 -8.65 -5.59
C PRO A 28 -13.49 -8.39 -4.48
N LEU A 29 -13.62 -9.29 -3.50
CA LEU A 29 -14.46 -9.05 -2.31
C LEU A 29 -13.81 -8.02 -1.38
N LEU A 30 -12.50 -8.05 -1.20
CA LEU A 30 -11.78 -7.05 -0.44
C LEU A 30 -11.90 -5.67 -1.09
N GLU A 31 -11.71 -5.58 -2.42
CA GLU A 31 -11.94 -4.34 -3.18
C GLU A 31 -13.37 -3.82 -2.98
N LYS A 32 -14.38 -4.69 -3.04
CA LYS A 32 -15.75 -4.32 -2.80
C LYS A 32 -15.98 -3.78 -1.38
N ALA A 33 -15.39 -4.41 -0.37
CA ALA A 33 -15.46 -3.93 1.00
C ALA A 33 -14.83 -2.53 1.12
N TYR A 34 -13.70 -2.32 0.48
CA TYR A 34 -12.99 -1.06 0.45
C TYR A 34 -13.78 0.01 -0.32
N ALA A 35 -14.37 -0.33 -1.46
CA ALA A 35 -15.28 0.54 -2.19
C ALA A 35 -16.51 0.95 -1.37
N LYS A 36 -17.05 0.04 -0.58
CA LYS A 36 -18.15 0.35 0.35
C LYS A 36 -17.69 1.31 1.46
N PHE A 37 -16.47 1.16 1.96
CA PHE A 37 -15.89 2.05 2.98
C PHE A 37 -15.75 3.48 2.45
N TYR A 38 -15.26 3.64 1.22
CA TYR A 38 -15.08 4.94 0.56
C TYR A 38 -16.33 5.45 -0.19
N GLY A 39 -17.39 4.66 -0.23
CA GLY A 39 -18.69 5.05 -0.80
C GLY A 39 -18.93 4.61 -2.25
N SER A 40 -17.89 4.33 -3.03
CA SER A 40 -18.02 3.83 -4.41
C SER A 40 -16.74 3.21 -4.95
N TYR A 41 -16.81 2.43 -6.03
CA TYR A 41 -15.65 1.96 -6.77
C TYR A 41 -14.86 3.10 -7.43
N GLN A 42 -15.54 4.16 -7.87
CA GLN A 42 -14.89 5.33 -8.46
C GLN A 42 -13.99 6.06 -7.45
N ALA A 43 -14.33 6.03 -6.18
CA ALA A 43 -13.52 6.62 -5.12
C ALA A 43 -12.16 5.90 -4.95
N LEU A 44 -12.00 4.69 -5.50
CA LEU A 44 -10.76 3.92 -5.47
C LEU A 44 -9.85 4.14 -6.70
N GLU A 45 -10.25 4.99 -7.67
CA GLU A 45 -9.43 5.24 -8.87
C GLU A 45 -8.11 5.94 -8.56
N SER A 46 -8.03 6.63 -7.43
CA SER A 46 -6.81 7.28 -6.96
C SER A 46 -6.69 7.14 -5.45
N GLY A 47 -5.47 7.09 -4.96
CA GLY A 47 -5.16 7.00 -3.54
C GLY A 47 -3.66 6.80 -3.35
N THR A 48 -3.22 6.85 -2.11
CA THR A 48 -1.84 6.58 -1.75
C THR A 48 -1.70 5.19 -1.17
N ALA A 49 -0.57 4.53 -1.41
CA ALA A 49 -0.25 3.25 -0.77
C ALA A 49 -0.27 3.35 0.76
N ILE A 50 -0.03 4.55 1.28
CA ILE A 50 -0.04 4.86 2.71
C ILE A 50 -1.43 4.73 3.30
N GLU A 51 -2.43 5.37 2.67
CA GLU A 51 -3.82 5.31 3.14
C GLU A 51 -4.30 3.86 3.19
N ALA A 52 -4.06 3.11 2.12
CA ALA A 52 -4.41 1.70 2.09
C ALA A 52 -3.72 0.89 3.20
N ALA A 53 -2.42 1.11 3.42
CA ALA A 53 -1.69 0.38 4.44
C ALA A 53 -2.15 0.73 5.87
N VAL A 54 -2.47 2.00 6.14
CA VAL A 54 -3.07 2.42 7.42
C VAL A 54 -4.43 1.77 7.62
N ASP A 55 -5.29 1.81 6.60
CA ASP A 55 -6.64 1.26 6.66
C ASP A 55 -6.66 -0.26 6.90
N PHE A 56 -5.72 -1.00 6.28
CA PHE A 56 -5.65 -2.45 6.42
C PHE A 56 -4.91 -2.93 7.67
N THR A 57 -3.97 -2.15 8.19
CA THR A 57 -3.11 -2.60 9.29
C THR A 57 -3.34 -1.86 10.61
N GLY A 58 -3.92 -0.66 10.56
CA GLY A 58 -3.96 0.25 11.71
C GLY A 58 -2.58 0.77 12.12
N GLY A 59 -1.55 0.53 11.30
CA GLY A 59 -0.17 0.89 11.59
C GLY A 59 0.08 2.40 11.50
N ILE A 60 1.18 2.85 12.08
CA ILE A 60 1.62 4.24 12.02
C ILE A 60 2.63 4.37 10.87
N PRO A 61 2.38 5.25 9.88
CA PRO A 61 3.31 5.48 8.80
C PRO A 61 4.47 6.38 9.24
N GLU A 62 5.67 6.04 8.84
CA GLU A 62 6.86 6.87 8.95
C GLU A 62 7.37 7.22 7.56
N TYR A 63 7.62 8.48 7.33
CA TYR A 63 8.06 9.01 6.04
C TYR A 63 9.56 9.32 6.10
N ILE A 64 10.30 8.83 5.13
CA ILE A 64 11.73 9.10 4.98
C ILE A 64 11.94 9.71 3.60
N ASP A 65 12.33 10.98 3.56
CA ASP A 65 12.73 11.63 2.32
C ASP A 65 14.13 11.18 1.93
N ILE A 66 14.24 10.58 0.76
CA ILE A 66 15.48 10.05 0.21
C ILE A 66 15.92 10.78 -1.07
N SER A 67 15.27 11.89 -1.42
CA SER A 67 15.54 12.65 -2.65
C SER A 67 16.96 13.24 -2.73
N GLU A 68 17.58 13.47 -1.58
CA GLU A 68 18.93 14.02 -1.48
C GLU A 68 20.01 12.99 -1.15
N ILE A 69 19.63 11.73 -0.97
CA ILE A 69 20.58 10.65 -0.70
C ILE A 69 21.41 10.36 -1.95
N GLY A 70 22.73 10.27 -1.79
CA GLY A 70 23.66 9.91 -2.87
C GLY A 70 24.13 11.10 -3.73
N ARG A 71 23.76 12.34 -3.39
CA ARG A 71 24.26 13.52 -4.12
C ARG A 71 25.68 13.93 -3.75
N GLU A 72 26.17 13.60 -2.56
CA GLU A 72 27.47 14.02 -2.02
C GLU A 72 28.37 12.89 -1.51
N GLY A 73 28.33 11.71 -2.14
CA GLY A 73 29.16 10.56 -1.69
C GLY A 73 28.46 9.67 -0.66
N ILE A 74 29.15 8.62 -0.19
CA ILE A 74 28.61 7.66 0.79
C ILE A 74 28.35 8.40 2.10
N ASP A 75 27.11 8.81 2.29
CA ASP A 75 26.66 9.50 3.48
C ASP A 75 26.37 8.45 4.59
N THR A 76 26.81 8.74 5.79
CA THR A 76 26.44 7.96 7.00
C THR A 76 24.92 7.81 7.14
N ARG A 77 24.15 8.80 6.67
CA ARG A 77 22.69 8.80 6.63
C ARG A 77 22.13 7.69 5.71
N GLU A 78 22.75 7.47 4.55
CA GLU A 78 22.34 6.38 3.64
C GLU A 78 22.48 5.01 4.31
N GLN A 79 23.61 4.77 4.96
CA GLN A 79 23.86 3.53 5.71
C GLN A 79 22.89 3.36 6.88
N GLU A 80 22.59 4.44 7.60
CA GLU A 80 21.65 4.42 8.71
C GLU A 80 20.21 4.09 8.22
N ILE A 81 19.78 4.71 7.12
CA ILE A 81 18.47 4.42 6.52
C ILE A 81 18.42 2.96 6.08
N PHE A 82 19.44 2.46 5.38
CA PHE A 82 19.51 1.07 4.94
C PHE A 82 19.39 0.09 6.11
N LEU A 83 20.15 0.28 7.18
CA LEU A 83 20.10 -0.55 8.37
C LEU A 83 18.73 -0.50 9.07
N ASN A 84 18.10 0.67 9.08
CA ASN A 84 16.75 0.82 9.64
C ASN A 84 15.69 0.08 8.81
N LEU A 85 15.82 0.10 7.49
CA LEU A 85 14.94 -0.65 6.58
C LEU A 85 15.14 -2.15 6.71
N GLU A 86 16.38 -2.61 6.78
CA GLU A 86 16.71 -4.02 7.01
C GLU A 86 16.08 -4.53 8.31
N ARG A 87 16.26 -3.81 9.41
CA ARG A 87 15.63 -4.15 10.69
C ARG A 87 14.10 -4.14 10.64
N ALA A 88 13.51 -3.19 9.92
CA ALA A 88 12.07 -3.13 9.72
C ALA A 88 11.56 -4.33 8.92
N SER A 89 12.25 -4.70 7.84
CA SER A 89 11.94 -5.88 7.03
C SER A 89 12.02 -7.17 7.86
N GLN A 90 13.05 -7.33 8.70
CA GLN A 90 13.20 -8.48 9.60
C GLN A 90 12.07 -8.58 10.64
N ARG A 91 11.40 -7.48 10.93
CA ARG A 91 10.22 -7.42 11.83
C ARG A 91 8.89 -7.47 11.08
N ASN A 92 8.89 -7.87 9.80
CA ASN A 92 7.72 -7.92 8.93
C ASN A 92 6.98 -6.57 8.81
N ALA A 93 7.69 -5.44 8.95
CA ALA A 93 7.10 -4.14 8.69
C ALA A 93 6.78 -4.01 7.20
N PHE A 94 5.66 -3.37 6.89
CA PHE A 94 5.31 -3.06 5.50
C PHE A 94 6.17 -1.87 5.03
N LEU A 95 6.82 -2.02 3.89
CA LEU A 95 7.67 -0.99 3.27
C LEU A 95 7.09 -0.62 1.91
N SER A 96 7.03 0.66 1.61
CA SER A 96 6.61 1.17 0.31
C SER A 96 7.51 2.32 -0.12
N CYS A 97 7.71 2.47 -1.42
CA CYS A 97 8.42 3.60 -2.02
C CYS A 97 7.50 4.30 -3.00
N SER A 98 7.45 5.61 -2.94
CA SER A 98 6.75 6.43 -3.93
C SER A 98 7.65 7.52 -4.46
N MET A 99 7.47 7.84 -5.76
CA MET A 99 8.17 8.92 -6.43
C MET A 99 7.15 9.92 -6.95
N SER A 100 7.30 11.16 -6.55
CA SER A 100 6.60 12.32 -7.10
C SER A 100 7.59 13.22 -7.82
N VAL A 101 7.12 14.22 -8.56
CA VAL A 101 7.99 15.13 -9.31
C VAL A 101 9.02 15.77 -8.38
N GLY A 102 10.28 15.31 -8.47
CA GLY A 102 11.42 15.83 -7.71
C GLY A 102 11.57 15.33 -6.28
N THR A 103 10.70 14.46 -5.80
CA THR A 103 10.78 13.93 -4.43
C THR A 103 10.63 12.42 -4.44
N MET A 104 11.60 11.72 -3.83
CA MET A 104 11.53 10.28 -3.60
C MET A 104 11.32 10.05 -2.11
N MET A 105 10.23 9.40 -1.76
CA MET A 105 9.86 9.11 -0.37
C MET A 105 9.81 7.62 -0.13
N LEU A 106 10.43 7.19 0.93
CA LEU A 106 10.31 5.87 1.48
C LEU A 106 9.35 5.90 2.67
N ILE A 107 8.51 4.89 2.77
CA ILE A 107 7.48 4.81 3.78
C ILE A 107 7.66 3.50 4.52
N ARG A 108 7.73 3.59 5.83
CA ARG A 108 7.78 2.46 6.73
C ARG A 108 6.54 2.45 7.60
N PHE A 109 5.90 1.30 7.76
CA PHE A 109 4.77 1.12 8.65
C PHE A 109 5.19 0.33 9.88
N HIS A 110 4.91 0.89 11.04
CA HIS A 110 5.02 0.18 12.30
C HIS A 110 3.67 -0.48 12.61
N GLN A 111 3.65 -1.79 12.63
CA GLN A 111 2.49 -2.52 13.13
C GLN A 111 2.41 -2.31 14.65
N LEU A 112 1.28 -1.79 15.10
CA LEU A 112 0.96 -1.78 16.52
C LEU A 112 0.56 -3.22 16.90
N LEU A 113 1.46 -3.92 17.61
CA LEU A 113 1.13 -5.18 18.29
C LEU A 113 0.40 -4.88 19.59
#